data_02cda4c8546c2939116130fa35c0f2a6
#
_entry.id   02cda4c8546c2939116130fa35c0f2a6
#
_cell.length_a   1.000
_cell.length_b   1.000
_cell.length_c   1.000
_cell.angle_alpha   90.00
_cell.angle_beta   90.00
_cell.angle_gamma   90.00
#
_symmetry.space_group_name_H-M   'P 1'
#
loop_
_entity.id
_entity.type
_entity.pdbx_description
1 polymer ?
#
loop_
_entity_poly.entity_id
_entity_poly.type
_entity_poly.pdbx_seq_one_letter_code
_entity_poly.pdbx_strand_id
1 'polypeptide(L)'
;GTSSLSQYFNIVNNITGIGIVAAAGNELGKAHHYAGFISRAEDSNTVELRVGEGERGFQMELWGSLADVFSVEVISPEGERIARSQSRLGQSQRVRLLFEETEIYIADKSAGLSGGQFLMVLQLRNPTPGIWTFRVFGDRILNGHFNLWLPMEKFIREDTFFLSPEPDVTLVSIATTSSVVVTSNYNHYNDSLYIHSSRGFTSEGFIKPDVAAPGVNV
;
A
#
# COMPACT_ATOMS: atom_id res chain seq x y z
N GLY A 1 -4.57 -9.72 8.72
CA GLY A 1 -3.24 -9.12 8.67
C GLY A 1 -2.13 -10.08 9.09
N THR A 2 -1.10 -10.20 8.30
CA THR A 2 0.03 -11.13 8.51
C THR A 2 1.29 -10.45 9.06
N SER A 3 1.24 -9.15 9.34
CA SER A 3 2.38 -8.43 9.94
C SER A 3 2.73 -8.97 11.32
N SER A 4 3.98 -8.80 11.76
CA SER A 4 4.42 -9.19 13.11
C SER A 4 3.56 -8.53 14.20
N LEU A 5 3.11 -7.30 13.98
CA LEU A 5 2.21 -6.58 14.87
C LEU A 5 0.84 -7.26 14.92
N SER A 6 0.28 -7.64 13.77
CA SER A 6 -1.00 -8.37 13.71
C SER A 6 -0.91 -9.73 14.41
N GLN A 7 0.20 -10.45 14.23
CA GLN A 7 0.43 -11.72 14.92
C GLN A 7 0.51 -11.54 16.45
N TYR A 8 1.21 -10.51 16.90
CA TYR A 8 1.28 -10.16 18.32
C TYR A 8 -0.11 -9.88 18.90
N PHE A 9 -0.93 -9.07 18.24
CA PHE A 9 -2.29 -8.78 18.71
C PHE A 9 -3.20 -10.00 18.66
N ASN A 10 -3.05 -10.90 17.70
CA ASN A 10 -3.76 -12.16 17.68
C ASN A 10 -3.42 -13.03 18.92
N ILE A 11 -2.14 -13.05 19.33
CA ILE A 11 -1.72 -13.79 20.53
C ILE A 11 -2.31 -13.15 21.79
N VAL A 12 -2.18 -11.83 21.94
CA VAL A 12 -2.68 -11.09 23.12
C VAL A 12 -4.19 -11.22 23.25
N ASN A 13 -4.93 -11.12 22.15
CA ASN A 13 -6.40 -11.22 22.17
C ASN A 13 -6.93 -12.62 22.53
N ASN A 14 -6.08 -13.66 22.42
CA ASN A 14 -6.41 -15.00 22.88
C ASN A 14 -6.28 -15.16 24.41
N ILE A 15 -5.75 -14.17 25.13
CA ILE A 15 -5.68 -14.18 26.59
C ILE A 15 -7.07 -13.84 27.13
N THR A 16 -7.59 -14.71 27.99
CA THR A 16 -8.93 -14.54 28.58
C THR A 16 -9.06 -13.19 29.31
N GLY A 17 -10.12 -12.46 29.01
CA GLY A 17 -10.44 -11.17 29.62
C GLY A 17 -9.78 -9.95 28.97
N ILE A 18 -9.04 -10.13 27.87
CA ILE A 18 -8.45 -9.03 27.09
C ILE A 18 -9.24 -8.86 25.80
N GLY A 19 -9.73 -7.64 25.52
CA GLY A 19 -10.31 -7.24 24.25
C GLY A 19 -9.49 -6.10 23.66
N ILE A 20 -9.15 -6.18 22.37
CA ILE A 20 -8.40 -5.14 21.66
C ILE A 20 -9.34 -4.47 20.68
N VAL A 21 -9.40 -3.14 20.75
CA VAL A 21 -10.16 -2.31 19.83
C VAL A 21 -9.19 -1.35 19.12
N ALA A 22 -9.36 -1.17 17.83
CA ALA A 22 -8.54 -0.26 17.03
C ALA A 22 -9.41 0.60 16.11
N ALA A 23 -8.92 1.80 15.79
CA ALA A 23 -9.52 2.63 14.77
C ALA A 23 -9.21 2.09 13.36
N ALA A 24 -10.14 2.27 12.43
CA ALA A 24 -9.97 1.89 11.03
C ALA A 24 -8.82 2.66 10.35
N GLY A 25 -8.57 3.90 10.77
CA GLY A 25 -7.60 4.82 10.19
C GLY A 25 -8.26 6.02 9.50
N ASN A 26 -7.45 6.92 8.97
CA ASN A 26 -7.88 8.18 8.33
C ASN A 26 -7.33 8.30 6.89
N GLU A 27 -7.14 7.19 6.19
CA GLU A 27 -6.48 7.17 4.88
C GLU A 27 -7.46 7.35 3.69
N LEU A 28 -8.79 7.33 3.93
CA LEU A 28 -9.74 7.59 2.85
C LEU A 28 -9.59 9.04 2.34
N GLY A 29 -9.49 9.16 1.01
CA GLY A 29 -9.29 10.46 0.36
C GLY A 29 -7.85 10.97 0.35
N LYS A 30 -6.88 10.23 0.94
CA LYS A 30 -5.45 10.56 0.87
C LYS A 30 -4.79 10.09 -0.42
N ALA A 31 -5.48 9.25 -1.19
CA ALA A 31 -4.97 8.70 -2.45
C ALA A 31 -3.66 7.91 -2.30
N HIS A 32 -3.50 7.22 -1.18
CA HIS A 32 -2.30 6.42 -0.85
C HIS A 32 -2.42 4.94 -1.21
N HIS A 33 -3.54 4.54 -1.80
CA HIS A 33 -3.78 3.18 -2.27
C HIS A 33 -4.13 3.16 -3.75
N TYR A 34 -3.55 2.22 -4.48
CA TYR A 34 -3.86 1.91 -5.87
C TYR A 34 -4.10 0.41 -6.01
N ALA A 35 -5.18 0.02 -6.68
CA ALA A 35 -5.45 -1.36 -7.05
C ALA A 35 -5.35 -1.54 -8.56
N GLY A 36 -4.59 -2.55 -8.99
CA GLY A 36 -4.40 -2.86 -10.40
C GLY A 36 -4.69 -4.32 -10.74
N PHE A 37 -4.85 -4.57 -12.03
CA PHE A 37 -5.07 -5.90 -12.57
C PHE A 37 -4.29 -6.12 -13.85
N ILE A 38 -3.68 -7.29 -13.99
CA ILE A 38 -2.97 -7.76 -15.18
C ILE A 38 -3.56 -9.12 -15.56
N SER A 39 -4.10 -9.22 -16.76
CA SER A 39 -4.89 -10.38 -17.19
C SER A 39 -4.03 -11.60 -17.57
N ARG A 40 -2.82 -11.38 -18.05
CA ARG A 40 -1.90 -12.43 -18.53
C ARG A 40 -0.45 -12.01 -18.45
N ALA A 41 0.44 -12.98 -18.56
CA ALA A 41 1.87 -12.73 -18.65
C ALA A 41 2.23 -11.81 -19.82
N GLU A 42 3.28 -11.00 -19.62
CA GLU A 42 3.80 -9.97 -20.53
C GLU A 42 2.89 -8.74 -20.72
N ASP A 43 1.66 -8.75 -20.23
CA ASP A 43 0.85 -7.52 -20.12
C ASP A 43 1.39 -6.62 -19.01
N SER A 44 1.01 -5.34 -19.04
CA SER A 44 1.39 -4.36 -18.03
C SER A 44 0.22 -3.45 -17.65
N ASN A 45 0.32 -2.90 -16.45
CA ASN A 45 -0.55 -1.86 -15.94
C ASN A 45 0.30 -0.64 -15.57
N THR A 46 -0.16 0.55 -15.94
CA THR A 46 0.56 1.81 -15.71
C THR A 46 -0.04 2.54 -14.52
N VAL A 47 0.80 2.91 -13.58
CA VAL A 47 0.45 3.63 -12.35
C VAL A 47 1.17 4.97 -12.34
N GLU A 48 0.44 6.05 -12.17
CA GLU A 48 0.99 7.40 -12.07
C GLU A 48 0.91 7.90 -10.63
N LEU A 49 2.06 8.40 -10.17
CA LEU A 49 2.25 8.94 -8.84
C LEU A 49 2.73 10.39 -8.95
N ARG A 50 2.01 11.31 -8.35
CA ARG A 50 2.50 12.67 -8.13
C ARG A 50 3.42 12.66 -6.90
N VAL A 51 4.61 13.23 -7.05
CA VAL A 51 5.53 13.54 -5.95
C VAL A 51 5.54 15.04 -5.73
N GLY A 52 5.28 15.45 -4.50
CA GLY A 52 5.21 16.85 -4.10
C GLY A 52 6.57 17.52 -3.94
N GLU A 53 6.56 18.85 -3.93
CA GLU A 53 7.75 19.66 -3.70
C GLU A 53 8.35 19.41 -2.33
N GLY A 54 9.66 19.16 -2.25
CA GLY A 54 10.38 18.94 -0.99
C GLY A 54 10.11 17.59 -0.33
N GLU A 55 9.57 16.60 -1.06
CA GLU A 55 9.53 15.21 -0.61
C GLU A 55 10.96 14.68 -0.48
N ARG A 56 11.30 14.14 0.71
CA ARG A 56 12.65 13.64 1.00
C ARG A 56 12.81 12.17 0.65
N GLY A 57 11.70 11.48 0.54
CA GLY A 57 11.67 10.07 0.20
C GLY A 57 10.61 9.29 0.95
N PHE A 58 10.21 8.20 0.34
CA PHE A 58 9.19 7.29 0.86
C PHE A 58 9.44 5.86 0.40
N GLN A 59 8.74 4.93 1.03
CA GLN A 59 8.68 3.54 0.63
C GLN A 59 7.29 3.24 0.08
N MET A 60 7.22 2.70 -1.12
CA MET A 60 6.00 2.17 -1.72
C MET A 60 6.07 0.64 -1.73
N GLU A 61 4.96 -0.01 -1.46
CA GLU A 61 4.86 -1.46 -1.39
C GLU A 61 3.90 -1.99 -2.46
N LEU A 62 4.38 -2.92 -3.29
CA LEU A 62 3.58 -3.66 -4.24
C LEU A 62 3.28 -5.04 -3.67
N TRP A 63 2.00 -5.31 -3.47
CA TRP A 63 1.51 -6.58 -2.92
C TRP A 63 0.67 -7.33 -3.95
N GLY A 64 0.80 -8.65 -3.97
CA GLY A 64 0.02 -9.54 -4.82
C GLY A 64 -0.05 -10.97 -4.27
N SER A 65 -0.58 -11.88 -5.05
CA SER A 65 -0.52 -13.32 -4.76
C SER A 65 0.88 -13.86 -4.99
N LEU A 66 1.38 -14.76 -4.15
CA LEU A 66 2.65 -15.46 -4.37
C LEU A 66 2.64 -16.32 -5.64
N ALA A 67 1.46 -16.67 -6.15
CA ALA A 67 1.31 -17.39 -7.42
C ALA A 67 1.69 -16.54 -8.63
N ASP A 68 1.62 -15.19 -8.47
CA ASP A 68 2.01 -14.23 -9.49
C ASP A 68 3.46 -13.79 -9.29
N VAL A 69 4.08 -13.31 -10.36
CA VAL A 69 5.40 -12.67 -10.33
C VAL A 69 5.28 -11.37 -11.09
N PHE A 70 5.60 -10.29 -10.41
CA PHE A 70 5.56 -8.94 -10.98
C PHE A 70 6.97 -8.37 -11.13
N SER A 71 7.14 -7.48 -12.09
CA SER A 71 8.31 -6.64 -12.25
C SER A 71 7.90 -5.21 -12.56
N VAL A 72 8.78 -4.24 -12.32
CA VAL A 72 8.44 -2.83 -12.44
C VAL A 72 9.49 -2.10 -13.27
N GLU A 73 9.04 -1.32 -14.25
CA GLU A 73 9.79 -0.25 -14.91
C GLU A 73 9.42 1.07 -14.24
N VAL A 74 10.40 1.94 -14.00
CA VAL A 74 10.16 3.26 -13.40
C VAL A 74 10.61 4.34 -14.39
N ILE A 75 9.78 5.36 -14.58
CA ILE A 75 10.06 6.53 -15.42
C ILE A 75 9.91 7.76 -14.53
N SER A 76 10.95 8.56 -14.46
CA SER A 76 10.99 9.80 -13.69
C SER A 76 10.24 10.94 -14.39
N PRO A 77 9.96 12.07 -13.70
CA PRO A 77 9.36 13.26 -14.30
C PRO A 77 10.17 13.84 -15.46
N GLU A 78 11.49 13.75 -15.42
CA GLU A 78 12.40 14.21 -16.48
C GLU A 78 12.55 13.17 -17.62
N GLY A 79 11.87 12.03 -17.53
CA GLY A 79 11.85 10.99 -18.56
C GLY A 79 13.00 10.00 -18.47
N GLU A 80 13.81 10.02 -17.41
CA GLU A 80 14.82 8.99 -17.19
C GLU A 80 14.16 7.66 -16.83
N ARG A 81 14.66 6.57 -17.41
CA ARG A 81 14.06 5.23 -17.28
C ARG A 81 14.97 4.29 -16.51
N ILE A 82 14.41 3.66 -15.50
CA ILE A 82 14.97 2.45 -14.90
C ILE A 82 14.30 1.27 -15.57
N ALA A 83 15.10 0.48 -16.30
CA ALA A 83 14.62 -0.69 -17.00
C ALA A 83 13.94 -1.69 -16.05
N ARG A 84 12.97 -2.43 -16.58
CA ARG A 84 12.20 -3.46 -15.89
C ARG A 84 13.10 -4.28 -14.97
N SER A 85 12.90 -4.11 -13.66
CA SER A 85 13.57 -4.92 -12.64
C SER A 85 12.87 -6.26 -12.56
N GLN A 86 13.54 -7.34 -12.99
CA GLN A 86 13.00 -8.68 -12.81
C GLN A 86 12.96 -9.00 -11.31
N SER A 87 11.76 -9.35 -10.82
CA SER A 87 11.63 -9.89 -9.49
C SER A 87 12.34 -11.25 -9.43
N ARG A 88 13.40 -11.32 -8.65
CA ARG A 88 14.01 -12.58 -8.23
C ARG A 88 14.02 -12.63 -6.73
N LEU A 89 13.47 -13.68 -6.17
CA LEU A 89 13.31 -13.88 -4.74
C LEU A 89 14.60 -13.53 -3.98
N GLY A 90 14.50 -12.55 -3.05
CA GLY A 90 15.62 -12.11 -2.23
C GLY A 90 16.64 -11.19 -2.93
N GLN A 91 16.43 -10.81 -4.20
CA GLN A 91 17.30 -9.85 -4.88
C GLN A 91 16.85 -8.42 -4.67
N SER A 92 17.82 -7.52 -4.71
CA SER A 92 17.57 -6.08 -4.65
C SER A 92 18.43 -5.36 -5.69
N GLN A 93 17.89 -4.27 -6.20
CA GLN A 93 18.55 -3.37 -7.12
C GLN A 93 18.56 -1.96 -6.53
N ARG A 94 19.69 -1.28 -6.66
CA ARG A 94 19.80 0.15 -6.33
C ARG A 94 20.27 0.88 -7.58
N VAL A 95 19.54 1.92 -7.95
CA VAL A 95 19.83 2.75 -9.12
C VAL A 95 19.80 4.21 -8.69
N ARG A 96 20.82 4.96 -9.04
CA ARG A 96 20.83 6.42 -8.96
C ARG A 96 20.60 6.96 -10.37
N LEU A 97 19.67 7.87 -10.49
CA LEU A 97 19.39 8.55 -11.75
C LEU A 97 20.56 9.46 -12.12
N LEU A 98 20.79 9.65 -13.41
CA LEU A 98 21.97 10.38 -13.92
C LEU A 98 21.72 11.89 -13.95
N PHE A 99 20.51 12.30 -14.27
CA PHE A 99 20.13 13.71 -14.45
C PHE A 99 19.37 14.27 -13.24
N GLU A 100 19.04 13.41 -12.28
CA GLU A 100 18.28 13.74 -11.09
C GLU A 100 19.01 13.23 -9.85
N GLU A 101 18.83 13.87 -8.69
CA GLU A 101 19.44 13.41 -7.44
C GLU A 101 18.77 12.18 -6.83
N THR A 102 17.76 11.65 -7.50
CA THR A 102 16.95 10.56 -7.01
C THR A 102 17.72 9.23 -7.00
N GLU A 103 17.62 8.54 -5.87
CA GLU A 103 18.06 7.14 -5.72
C GLU A 103 16.85 6.24 -5.52
N ILE A 104 16.76 5.15 -6.27
CA ILE A 104 15.68 4.18 -6.18
C ILE A 104 16.25 2.82 -5.77
N TYR A 105 15.67 2.24 -4.74
CA TYR A 105 15.94 0.87 -4.30
C TYR A 105 14.71 0.01 -4.53
N ILE A 106 14.87 -1.11 -5.22
CA ILE A 106 13.80 -2.08 -5.51
C ILE A 106 14.23 -3.42 -4.96
N ALA A 107 13.38 -4.07 -4.17
CA ALA A 107 13.67 -5.36 -3.57
C ALA A 107 12.44 -6.27 -3.50
N ASP A 108 12.60 -7.53 -3.88
CA ASP A 108 11.64 -8.59 -3.59
C ASP A 108 11.80 -9.07 -2.15
N LYS A 109 10.75 -8.95 -1.36
CA LYS A 109 10.66 -9.34 0.05
C LYS A 109 9.73 -10.53 0.31
N SER A 110 9.23 -11.17 -0.74
CA SER A 110 8.25 -12.26 -0.65
C SER A 110 8.74 -13.45 0.17
N ALA A 111 10.05 -13.74 0.17
CA ALA A 111 10.64 -14.87 0.89
C ALA A 111 10.47 -14.84 2.42
N GLY A 112 10.25 -13.67 3.00
CA GLY A 112 10.09 -13.48 4.45
C GLY A 112 8.63 -13.50 4.94
N LEU A 113 7.67 -13.67 4.03
CA LEU A 113 6.24 -13.55 4.36
C LEU A 113 5.61 -14.92 4.61
N SER A 114 4.84 -15.02 5.68
CA SER A 114 3.89 -16.11 5.90
C SER A 114 2.56 -15.75 5.19
N GLY A 115 1.92 -16.72 4.55
CA GLY A 115 0.58 -16.52 4.00
C GLY A 115 0.45 -16.43 2.49
N GLY A 116 1.51 -16.75 1.73
CA GLY A 116 1.41 -16.88 0.27
C GLY A 116 1.25 -15.54 -0.46
N GLN A 117 1.89 -14.49 0.03
CA GLN A 117 1.85 -13.16 -0.55
C GLN A 117 3.16 -12.81 -1.28
N PHE A 118 3.01 -12.09 -2.39
CA PHE A 118 4.10 -11.42 -3.07
C PHE A 118 4.27 -10.02 -2.49
N LEU A 119 5.52 -9.61 -2.25
CA LEU A 119 5.86 -8.25 -1.82
C LEU A 119 7.10 -7.74 -2.54
N MET A 120 6.93 -6.64 -3.26
CA MET A 120 8.05 -5.84 -3.76
C MET A 120 8.05 -4.48 -3.07
N VAL A 121 9.21 -4.08 -2.58
CA VAL A 121 9.43 -2.78 -1.94
C VAL A 121 10.19 -1.88 -2.89
N LEU A 122 9.64 -0.69 -3.13
CA LEU A 122 10.27 0.39 -3.89
C LEU A 122 10.52 1.56 -2.94
N GLN A 123 11.78 1.88 -2.70
CA GLN A 123 12.16 3.04 -1.88
C GLN A 123 12.75 4.12 -2.77
N LEU A 124 12.16 5.30 -2.74
CA LEU A 124 12.66 6.49 -3.40
C LEU A 124 13.31 7.40 -2.37
N ARG A 125 14.49 7.92 -2.67
CA ARG A 125 15.22 8.91 -1.86
C ARG A 125 15.46 10.16 -2.71
N ASN A 126 15.17 11.33 -2.15
CA ASN A 126 15.23 12.62 -2.80
C ASN A 126 14.55 12.58 -4.19
N PRO A 127 13.28 12.13 -4.27
CA PRO A 127 12.62 12.04 -5.57
C PRO A 127 12.37 13.43 -6.14
N THR A 128 12.65 13.61 -7.42
CA THR A 128 12.29 14.81 -8.16
C THR A 128 10.79 15.06 -8.11
N PRO A 129 10.33 16.25 -7.77
CA PRO A 129 8.91 16.59 -7.81
C PRO A 129 8.33 16.45 -9.22
N GLY A 130 7.10 15.97 -9.31
CA GLY A 130 6.43 15.77 -10.60
C GLY A 130 5.69 14.45 -10.70
N ILE A 131 5.38 14.03 -11.93
CA ILE A 131 4.65 12.78 -12.18
C ILE A 131 5.64 11.67 -12.49
N TRP A 132 5.65 10.69 -11.61
CA TRP A 132 6.37 9.43 -11.77
C TRP A 132 5.46 8.39 -12.39
N THR A 133 5.98 7.61 -13.33
CA THR A 133 5.26 6.51 -13.94
C THR A 133 5.89 5.18 -13.54
N PHE A 134 5.08 4.31 -12.93
CA PHE A 134 5.45 2.94 -12.61
C PHE A 134 4.67 2.00 -13.53
N ARG A 135 5.39 1.27 -14.39
CA ARG A 135 4.77 0.26 -15.23
C ARG A 135 4.98 -1.11 -14.61
N VAL A 136 3.91 -1.67 -14.08
CA VAL A 136 3.90 -3.01 -13.47
C VAL A 136 3.64 -4.04 -14.55
N PHE A 137 4.55 -4.99 -14.71
CA PHE A 137 4.43 -6.11 -15.65
C PHE A 137 4.10 -7.40 -14.91
N GLY A 138 3.34 -8.26 -15.57
CA GLY A 138 3.14 -9.63 -15.11
C GLY A 138 4.13 -10.58 -15.77
N ASP A 139 5.12 -11.08 -15.03
CA ASP A 139 6.07 -12.07 -15.55
C ASP A 139 5.47 -13.47 -15.53
N ARG A 140 4.68 -13.78 -14.51
CA ARG A 140 3.83 -14.96 -14.39
C ARG A 140 2.54 -14.56 -13.70
N ILE A 141 1.41 -14.84 -14.31
CA ILE A 141 0.10 -14.41 -13.82
C ILE A 141 -0.83 -15.62 -13.70
N LEU A 142 -1.38 -15.78 -12.49
CA LEU A 142 -2.46 -16.71 -12.16
C LEU A 142 -3.68 -15.99 -11.58
N ASN A 143 -3.48 -14.99 -10.73
CA ASN A 143 -4.52 -14.16 -10.14
C ASN A 143 -4.57 -12.78 -10.80
N GLY A 144 -3.43 -12.11 -10.93
CA GLY A 144 -3.23 -10.86 -11.62
C GLY A 144 -3.61 -9.60 -10.84
N HIS A 145 -4.28 -9.71 -9.70
CA HIS A 145 -4.58 -8.58 -8.84
C HIS A 145 -3.34 -8.16 -8.05
N PHE A 146 -3.08 -6.87 -8.02
CA PHE A 146 -2.04 -6.29 -7.18
C PHE A 146 -2.49 -4.97 -6.56
N ASN A 147 -1.86 -4.62 -5.47
CA ASN A 147 -2.09 -3.37 -4.76
C ASN A 147 -0.77 -2.64 -4.56
N LEU A 148 -0.81 -1.31 -4.61
CA LEU A 148 0.28 -0.43 -4.24
C LEU A 148 -0.15 0.44 -3.08
N TRP A 149 0.67 0.50 -2.03
CA TRP A 149 0.46 1.39 -0.90
C TRP A 149 1.64 2.34 -0.70
N LEU A 150 1.32 3.59 -0.48
CA LEU A 150 2.21 4.61 0.06
C LEU A 150 2.18 4.58 1.59
N PRO A 151 3.13 5.23 2.27
CA PRO A 151 3.06 5.43 3.72
C PRO A 151 1.79 6.16 4.14
N MET A 152 1.38 5.94 5.38
CA MET A 152 0.27 6.68 5.99
C MET A 152 0.57 8.19 6.03
N GLU A 153 -0.49 8.99 6.12
CA GLU A 153 -0.41 10.43 6.39
C GLU A 153 0.63 10.75 7.48
N LYS A 154 1.36 11.85 7.34
CA LYS A 154 2.49 12.32 8.17
C LYS A 154 3.83 11.61 7.95
N PHE A 155 3.87 10.46 7.29
CA PHE A 155 5.10 9.81 6.85
C PHE A 155 5.44 10.08 5.39
N ILE A 156 4.54 10.77 4.69
CA ILE A 156 4.67 11.23 3.32
C ILE A 156 4.04 12.62 3.21
N ARG A 157 4.42 13.42 2.23
CA ARG A 157 3.82 14.72 2.02
C ARG A 157 2.39 14.60 1.48
N GLU A 158 1.52 15.55 1.86
CA GLU A 158 0.12 15.56 1.43
C GLU A 158 -0.06 15.72 -0.09
N ASP A 159 0.94 16.32 -0.76
CA ASP A 159 0.96 16.52 -2.20
C ASP A 159 1.68 15.38 -2.97
N THR A 160 1.98 14.26 -2.27
CA THR A 160 2.50 13.01 -2.85
C THR A 160 1.42 11.93 -2.78
N PHE A 161 0.84 11.56 -3.94
CA PHE A 161 -0.32 10.66 -4.01
C PHE A 161 -0.49 10.02 -5.40
N PHE A 162 -1.24 8.92 -5.49
CA PHE A 162 -1.61 8.30 -6.76
C PHE A 162 -2.65 9.14 -7.51
N LEU A 163 -2.50 9.29 -8.84
CA LEU A 163 -3.44 10.06 -9.67
C LEU A 163 -4.76 9.32 -9.92
N SER A 164 -4.76 8.00 -9.83
CA SER A 164 -5.95 7.15 -9.98
C SER A 164 -6.07 6.20 -8.78
N PRO A 165 -6.34 6.74 -7.57
CA PRO A 165 -6.37 5.95 -6.36
C PRO A 165 -7.60 5.04 -6.28
N GLU A 166 -7.45 3.92 -5.55
CA GLU A 166 -8.55 3.08 -5.12
C GLU A 166 -9.01 3.50 -3.70
N PRO A 167 -10.28 3.87 -3.49
CA PRO A 167 -10.74 4.36 -2.20
C PRO A 167 -10.95 3.27 -1.15
N ASP A 168 -11.11 2.03 -1.55
CA ASP A 168 -11.28 0.91 -0.65
C ASP A 168 -9.94 0.28 -0.25
N VAL A 169 -9.95 -0.66 0.72
CA VAL A 169 -8.75 -1.34 1.24
C VAL A 169 -7.73 -0.36 1.85
N THR A 170 -8.21 0.68 2.52
CA THR A 170 -7.38 1.75 3.11
C THR A 170 -7.19 1.60 4.63
N LEU A 171 -7.60 0.47 5.21
CA LEU A 171 -7.43 0.18 6.64
C LEU A 171 -5.96 0.22 7.07
N VAL A 172 -5.68 0.83 8.22
CA VAL A 172 -4.33 0.79 8.80
C VAL A 172 -3.96 -0.63 9.26
N SER A 173 -2.66 -0.93 9.34
CA SER A 173 -2.16 -2.30 9.57
C SER A 173 -2.79 -3.02 10.75
N ILE A 174 -2.99 -2.35 11.90
CA ILE A 174 -3.65 -2.95 13.07
C ILE A 174 -5.12 -3.30 12.79
N ALA A 175 -5.79 -2.47 11.98
CA ALA A 175 -7.20 -2.67 11.62
C ALA A 175 -7.43 -3.84 10.64
N THR A 176 -6.37 -4.38 10.05
CA THR A 176 -6.46 -5.59 9.23
C THR A 176 -6.34 -6.89 10.04
N THR A 177 -6.13 -6.79 11.36
CA THR A 177 -5.97 -7.95 12.24
C THR A 177 -7.32 -8.61 12.51
N SER A 178 -7.44 -9.91 12.27
CA SER A 178 -8.72 -10.65 12.34
C SER A 178 -9.35 -10.64 13.72
N SER A 179 -8.56 -10.73 14.79
CA SER A 179 -9.03 -10.81 16.18
C SER A 179 -9.31 -9.46 16.84
N VAL A 180 -8.91 -8.35 16.24
CA VAL A 180 -9.10 -6.99 16.77
C VAL A 180 -10.47 -6.47 16.34
N VAL A 181 -11.23 -5.88 17.25
CA VAL A 181 -12.46 -5.15 16.92
C VAL A 181 -12.09 -3.80 16.31
N VAL A 182 -12.52 -3.55 15.09
CA VAL A 182 -12.17 -2.33 14.34
C VAL A 182 -13.38 -1.42 14.26
N THR A 183 -13.19 -0.17 14.63
CA THR A 183 -14.23 0.86 14.57
C THR A 183 -13.94 1.90 13.49
N SER A 184 -14.94 2.18 12.65
CA SER A 184 -14.98 3.35 11.77
C SER A 184 -15.69 4.52 12.45
N ASN A 185 -15.62 5.72 11.85
CA ASN A 185 -16.22 6.92 12.38
C ASN A 185 -17.45 7.37 11.59
N TYR A 186 -18.46 7.85 12.30
CA TYR A 186 -19.58 8.58 11.71
C TYR A 186 -19.85 9.88 12.44
N ASN A 187 -20.51 10.81 11.76
CA ASN A 187 -20.99 12.05 12.34
C ASN A 187 -22.38 11.81 12.96
N HIS A 188 -22.48 11.89 14.29
CA HIS A 188 -23.71 11.61 15.03
C HIS A 188 -24.80 12.68 14.88
N TYR A 189 -24.51 13.85 14.27
CA TYR A 189 -25.53 14.86 13.99
C TYR A 189 -26.35 14.57 12.73
N ASN A 190 -25.79 13.85 11.77
CA ASN A 190 -26.42 13.60 10.48
C ASN A 190 -26.27 12.16 9.97
N ASP A 191 -25.75 11.26 10.80
CA ASP A 191 -25.52 9.84 10.52
C ASP A 191 -24.66 9.55 9.28
N SER A 192 -23.92 10.55 8.78
CA SER A 192 -23.03 10.37 7.65
C SER A 192 -21.72 9.70 8.08
N LEU A 193 -21.17 8.83 7.24
CA LEU A 193 -19.82 8.31 7.42
C LEU A 193 -18.81 9.48 7.37
N TYR A 194 -17.80 9.42 8.24
CA TYR A 194 -16.72 10.41 8.22
C TYR A 194 -15.88 10.22 6.97
N ILE A 195 -15.69 11.31 6.22
CA ILE A 195 -15.07 11.27 4.87
C ILE A 195 -13.62 10.79 4.85
N HIS A 196 -12.92 10.85 5.98
CA HIS A 196 -11.55 10.35 6.09
C HIS A 196 -11.46 8.96 6.72
N SER A 197 -12.55 8.42 7.26
CA SER A 197 -12.52 7.08 7.86
C SER A 197 -12.13 6.02 6.84
N SER A 198 -11.03 5.33 7.10
CA SER A 198 -10.54 4.26 6.23
C SER A 198 -11.59 3.18 6.01
N ARG A 199 -11.58 2.60 4.81
CA ARG A 199 -12.54 1.58 4.36
C ARG A 199 -11.87 0.22 4.18
N GLY A 200 -12.62 -0.83 4.52
CA GLY A 200 -12.33 -2.21 4.14
C GLY A 200 -12.84 -2.51 2.70
N PHE A 201 -12.73 -3.71 2.26
CA PHE A 201 -12.35 -4.92 3.02
C PHE A 201 -10.85 -4.93 3.38
N THR A 202 -10.37 -5.99 4.07
CA THR A 202 -8.94 -6.24 4.10
C THR A 202 -8.49 -6.78 2.74
N SER A 203 -7.19 -6.71 2.42
CA SER A 203 -6.62 -7.32 1.21
C SER A 203 -6.83 -8.84 1.11
N GLU A 204 -7.15 -9.48 2.23
CA GLU A 204 -7.46 -10.91 2.34
C GLU A 204 -8.98 -11.19 2.22
N GLY A 205 -9.80 -10.16 1.99
CA GLY A 205 -11.24 -10.27 1.81
C GLY A 205 -12.06 -10.35 3.10
N PHE A 206 -11.47 -10.14 4.29
CA PHE A 206 -12.23 -10.08 5.53
C PHE A 206 -13.04 -8.78 5.60
N ILE A 207 -14.26 -8.88 6.12
CA ILE A 207 -15.13 -7.73 6.36
C ILE A 207 -14.58 -6.96 7.58
N LYS A 208 -14.16 -5.75 7.34
CA LYS A 208 -13.72 -4.74 8.32
C LYS A 208 -14.11 -3.36 7.78
N PRO A 209 -14.37 -2.35 8.63
CA PRO A 209 -14.47 -2.37 10.10
C PRO A 209 -15.62 -3.22 10.62
N ASP A 210 -15.56 -3.64 11.90
CA ASP A 210 -16.60 -4.46 12.54
C ASP A 210 -17.79 -3.61 12.99
N VAL A 211 -17.55 -2.38 13.42
CA VAL A 211 -18.56 -1.44 13.94
C VAL A 211 -18.26 -0.01 13.49
N ALA A 212 -19.26 0.84 13.60
CA ALA A 212 -19.12 2.29 13.48
C ALA A 212 -19.50 2.96 14.79
N ALA A 213 -18.78 4.03 15.17
CA ALA A 213 -19.03 4.80 16.37
C ALA A 213 -19.00 6.31 16.08
N PRO A 214 -19.67 7.15 16.90
CA PRO A 214 -19.50 8.59 16.82
C PRO A 214 -18.03 8.97 17.01
N GLY A 215 -17.47 9.75 16.10
CA GLY A 215 -16.07 10.16 16.15
C GLY A 215 -15.82 11.53 15.53
N VAL A 216 -16.90 12.25 15.22
CA VAL A 216 -16.86 13.60 14.65
C VAL A 216 -17.60 14.55 15.57
N ASN A 217 -16.91 15.60 16.02
CA ASN A 217 -17.45 16.63 16.94
C ASN A 217 -17.99 16.05 18.26
N VAL A 218 -17.34 15.04 18.78
CA VAL A 218 -17.63 14.43 20.09
C VAL A 218 -16.81 15.08 21.20
#